data_8eda58ce446b6301f9020405c8cf5ca0
#
_entry.id   8eda58ce446b6301f9020405c8cf5ca0
#
_cell.length_a   1.000
_cell.length_b   1.000
_cell.length_c   1.000
_cell.angle_alpha   90.00
_cell.angle_beta   90.00
_cell.angle_gamma   90.00
#
_symmetry.space_group_name_H-M   'P 1'
#
loop_
_entity.id
_entity.type
_entity.pdbx_description
1 polymer ?
#
loop_
_entity_poly.entity_id
_entity_poly.type
_entity_poly.pdbx_seq_one_letter_code
_entity_poly.pdbx_strand_id
1 'polypeptide(L)'
;MRCCKRQRGFTLIEVLIALMVISISLVAIAGEMISMLNAANTMQERTYASWIAHNKITEMRLANVVPEVSTSSGELDYANREWAWRAVVSETGVENLFRVDVTISEPGGEPLMRAVTGFIGEPVPPGQSNRSWGRSPESTEAPGERE
;
A
#
# COMPACT_ATOMS: atom_id res chain seq x y z
N MET A 1 -8.27 -16.08 73.44
CA MET A 1 -9.32 -15.25 72.88
C MET A 1 -9.25 -15.27 71.39
N ARG A 2 -10.14 -15.98 70.69
CA ARG A 2 -10.19 -16.01 69.21
C ARG A 2 -11.17 -14.91 68.77
N CYS A 3 -10.63 -13.87 68.11
CA CYS A 3 -11.42 -12.79 67.55
C CYS A 3 -12.18 -13.33 66.32
N CYS A 4 -13.51 -13.53 66.42
CA CYS A 4 -14.32 -13.87 65.25
C CYS A 4 -14.36 -12.70 64.31
N LYS A 5 -13.62 -12.79 63.23
CA LYS A 5 -13.74 -11.88 62.07
C LYS A 5 -15.14 -12.07 61.47
N ARG A 6 -15.98 -11.04 61.63
CA ARG A 6 -17.32 -10.96 61.07
C ARG A 6 -17.20 -11.05 59.52
N GLN A 7 -17.54 -12.18 58.94
CA GLN A 7 -17.63 -12.33 57.49
C GLN A 7 -18.83 -11.49 57.01
N ARG A 8 -18.54 -10.45 56.25
CA ARG A 8 -19.55 -9.68 55.50
C ARG A 8 -19.87 -10.46 54.23
N GLY A 9 -21.09 -10.93 54.09
CA GLY A 9 -21.61 -11.49 52.85
C GLY A 9 -21.98 -10.39 51.85
N PHE A 10 -21.86 -10.68 50.56
CA PHE A 10 -22.32 -9.76 49.50
C PHE A 10 -23.85 -9.64 49.52
N THR A 11 -24.36 -8.45 49.26
CA THR A 11 -25.78 -8.22 49.07
C THR A 11 -26.21 -8.57 47.64
N LEU A 12 -27.44 -9.00 47.44
CA LEU A 12 -27.99 -9.34 46.13
C LEU A 12 -27.95 -8.12 45.20
N ILE A 13 -28.18 -6.92 45.70
CA ILE A 13 -28.15 -5.67 44.95
C ILE A 13 -26.72 -5.35 44.43
N GLU A 14 -25.71 -5.63 45.23
CA GLU A 14 -24.31 -5.43 44.87
C GLU A 14 -23.89 -6.32 43.66
N VAL A 15 -24.35 -7.58 43.70
CA VAL A 15 -24.12 -8.52 42.56
C VAL A 15 -24.85 -8.05 41.29
N LEU A 16 -26.08 -7.55 41.42
CA LEU A 16 -26.84 -7.02 40.28
C LEU A 16 -26.16 -5.79 39.65
N ILE A 17 -25.68 -4.86 40.46
CA ILE A 17 -24.97 -3.68 39.99
C ILE A 17 -23.65 -4.11 39.31
N ALA A 18 -22.92 -5.04 39.91
CA ALA A 18 -21.67 -5.55 39.31
C ALA A 18 -21.91 -6.19 37.94
N LEU A 19 -22.94 -7.01 37.79
CA LEU A 19 -23.31 -7.62 36.51
C LEU A 19 -23.74 -6.59 35.48
N MET A 20 -24.46 -5.54 35.90
CA MET A 20 -24.82 -4.44 34.98
C MET A 20 -23.60 -3.72 34.46
N VAL A 21 -22.63 -3.37 35.29
CA VAL A 21 -21.38 -2.72 34.90
C VAL A 21 -20.57 -3.59 33.95
N ILE A 22 -20.43 -4.88 34.27
CA ILE A 22 -19.73 -5.84 33.42
C ILE A 22 -20.40 -5.95 32.05
N SER A 23 -21.73 -6.04 32.01
CA SER A 23 -22.47 -6.16 30.74
C SER A 23 -22.26 -4.94 29.82
N ILE A 24 -22.33 -3.73 30.37
CA ILE A 24 -22.08 -2.50 29.60
C ILE A 24 -20.63 -2.47 29.08
N SER A 25 -19.66 -2.85 29.90
CA SER A 25 -18.26 -2.89 29.56
C SER A 25 -17.98 -3.88 28.41
N LEU A 26 -18.59 -5.06 28.42
CA LEU A 26 -18.44 -6.06 27.37
C LEU A 26 -18.98 -5.57 26.03
N VAL A 27 -20.13 -4.89 26.01
CA VAL A 27 -20.69 -4.31 24.78
C VAL A 27 -19.77 -3.25 24.19
N ALA A 28 -19.21 -2.38 25.03
CA ALA A 28 -18.26 -1.37 24.58
C ALA A 28 -17.00 -1.98 23.94
N ILE A 29 -16.40 -2.99 24.58
CA ILE A 29 -15.22 -3.69 24.05
C ILE A 29 -15.53 -4.39 22.72
N ALA A 30 -16.70 -5.02 22.60
CA ALA A 30 -17.09 -5.68 21.36
C ALA A 30 -17.21 -4.69 20.19
N GLY A 31 -17.73 -3.50 20.43
CA GLY A 31 -17.82 -2.42 19.42
C GLY A 31 -16.45 -1.97 18.92
N GLU A 32 -15.48 -1.79 19.80
CA GLU A 32 -14.11 -1.43 19.46
C GLU A 32 -13.40 -2.53 18.64
N MET A 33 -13.62 -3.79 18.97
CA MET A 33 -13.05 -4.91 18.21
C MET A 33 -13.55 -4.92 16.75
N ILE A 34 -14.82 -4.68 16.51
CA ILE A 34 -15.39 -4.60 15.16
C ILE A 34 -14.77 -3.43 14.39
N SER A 35 -14.62 -2.27 15.03
CA SER A 35 -13.98 -1.09 14.43
C SER A 35 -12.52 -1.36 14.03
N MET A 36 -11.75 -2.05 14.87
CA MET A 36 -10.37 -2.44 14.55
C MET A 36 -10.29 -3.41 13.37
N LEU A 37 -11.19 -4.38 13.28
CA LEU A 37 -11.23 -5.32 12.15
C LEU A 37 -11.55 -4.61 10.84
N ASN A 38 -12.50 -3.69 10.85
CA ASN A 38 -12.84 -2.89 9.65
C ASN A 38 -11.66 -2.00 9.21
N ALA A 39 -10.97 -1.37 10.16
CA ALA A 39 -9.78 -0.58 9.86
C ALA A 39 -8.65 -1.45 9.27
N ALA A 40 -8.42 -2.65 9.83
CA ALA A 40 -7.41 -3.58 9.33
C ALA A 40 -7.72 -4.04 7.89
N ASN A 41 -8.97 -4.38 7.60
CA ASN A 41 -9.41 -4.75 6.25
C ASN A 41 -9.18 -3.61 5.25
N THR A 42 -9.57 -2.38 5.61
CA THR A 42 -9.35 -1.21 4.75
C THR A 42 -7.86 -0.96 4.48
N MET A 43 -7.00 -1.11 5.50
CA MET A 43 -5.55 -0.98 5.32
C MET A 43 -4.98 -2.07 4.41
N GLN A 44 -5.45 -3.31 4.54
CA GLN A 44 -5.05 -4.42 3.69
C GLN A 44 -5.43 -4.16 2.23
N GLU A 45 -6.65 -3.73 1.95
CA GLU A 45 -7.12 -3.39 0.60
C GLU A 45 -6.28 -2.28 -0.03
N ARG A 46 -6.02 -1.21 0.70
CA ARG A 46 -5.15 -0.12 0.24
C ARG A 46 -3.72 -0.56 -0.04
N THR A 47 -3.21 -1.52 0.73
CA THR A 47 -1.88 -2.10 0.52
C THR A 47 -1.84 -2.90 -0.77
N TYR A 48 -2.81 -3.76 -1.01
CA TYR A 48 -2.91 -4.52 -2.26
C TYR A 48 -3.05 -3.60 -3.47
N ALA A 49 -3.93 -2.62 -3.39
CA ALA A 49 -4.10 -1.62 -4.45
C ALA A 49 -2.79 -0.86 -4.73
N SER A 50 -2.01 -0.53 -3.69
CA SER A 50 -0.70 0.09 -3.84
C SER A 50 0.30 -0.83 -4.56
N TRP A 51 0.35 -2.11 -4.21
CA TRP A 51 1.24 -3.07 -4.88
C TRP A 51 0.87 -3.28 -6.34
N ILE A 52 -0.41 -3.42 -6.65
CA ILE A 52 -0.90 -3.53 -8.03
C ILE A 52 -0.49 -2.30 -8.84
N ALA A 53 -0.69 -1.09 -8.30
CA ALA A 53 -0.34 0.14 -8.99
C ALA A 53 1.17 0.25 -9.25
N HIS A 54 2.01 -0.08 -8.26
CA HIS A 54 3.47 -0.08 -8.43
C HIS A 54 3.94 -1.14 -9.43
N ASN A 55 3.34 -2.33 -9.40
CA ASN A 55 3.65 -3.37 -10.37
C ASN A 55 3.31 -2.91 -11.79
N LYS A 56 2.18 -2.23 -11.97
CA LYS A 56 1.76 -1.71 -13.28
C LYS A 56 2.72 -0.65 -13.82
N ILE A 57 3.14 0.29 -12.98
CA ILE A 57 4.16 1.28 -13.36
C ILE A 57 5.49 0.60 -13.68
N THR A 58 5.88 -0.43 -12.93
CA THR A 58 7.11 -1.17 -13.18
C THR A 58 7.06 -1.96 -14.47
N GLU A 59 5.93 -2.60 -14.78
CA GLU A 59 5.68 -3.28 -16.06
C GLU A 59 5.87 -2.32 -17.25
N MET A 60 5.27 -1.13 -17.17
CA MET A 60 5.42 -0.10 -18.20
C MET A 60 6.88 0.37 -18.36
N ARG A 61 7.62 0.49 -17.25
CA ARG A 61 9.05 0.83 -17.29
C ARG A 61 9.91 -0.28 -17.91
N LEU A 62 9.59 -1.54 -17.60
CA LEU A 62 10.31 -2.71 -18.12
C LEU A 62 10.05 -2.95 -19.60
N ALA A 63 8.92 -2.49 -20.12
CA ALA A 63 8.66 -2.52 -21.57
C ALA A 63 9.71 -1.73 -22.36
N ASN A 64 10.43 -0.79 -21.72
CA ASN A 64 11.54 -0.03 -22.28
C ASN A 64 11.22 0.63 -23.63
N VAL A 65 10.02 1.14 -23.76
CA VAL A 65 9.52 1.91 -24.93
C VAL A 65 9.11 3.28 -24.46
N VAL A 66 9.23 4.28 -25.32
CA VAL A 66 8.67 5.60 -25.05
C VAL A 66 7.15 5.46 -24.98
N PRO A 67 6.52 5.77 -23.85
CA PRO A 67 5.08 5.64 -23.74
C PRO A 67 4.37 6.71 -24.57
N GLU A 68 3.32 6.31 -25.25
CA GLU A 68 2.42 7.28 -25.91
C GLU A 68 1.46 7.89 -24.89
N VAL A 69 1.09 9.16 -25.11
CA VAL A 69 0.05 9.83 -24.32
C VAL A 69 -1.27 9.11 -24.57
N SER A 70 -1.73 8.35 -23.60
CA SER A 70 -2.87 7.46 -23.74
C SER A 70 -3.50 7.15 -22.38
N THR A 71 -4.70 6.58 -22.45
CA THR A 71 -5.37 5.99 -21.28
C THR A 71 -5.58 4.51 -21.56
N SER A 72 -5.08 3.67 -20.67
CA SER A 72 -5.31 2.23 -20.68
C SER A 72 -6.03 1.80 -19.40
N SER A 73 -6.85 0.77 -19.49
CA SER A 73 -7.57 0.22 -18.35
C SER A 73 -7.80 -1.27 -18.54
N GLY A 74 -8.04 -1.96 -17.45
CA GLY A 74 -8.32 -3.39 -17.46
C GLY A 74 -8.66 -3.88 -16.06
N GLU A 75 -8.87 -5.18 -15.98
CA GLU A 75 -9.15 -5.90 -14.76
C GLU A 75 -8.07 -6.93 -14.51
N LEU A 76 -7.85 -7.29 -13.25
CA LEU A 76 -6.90 -8.33 -12.86
C LEU A 76 -7.34 -8.97 -11.53
N ASP A 77 -7.00 -10.25 -11.39
CA ASP A 77 -7.18 -10.99 -10.14
C ASP A 77 -5.93 -10.91 -9.27
N TYR A 78 -6.10 -10.45 -8.03
CA TYR A 78 -5.03 -10.40 -7.06
C TYR A 78 -5.55 -10.67 -5.65
N ALA A 79 -4.87 -11.54 -4.91
CA ALA A 79 -5.25 -11.94 -3.54
C ALA A 79 -6.70 -12.45 -3.43
N ASN A 80 -7.14 -13.27 -4.40
CA ASN A 80 -8.50 -13.83 -4.52
C ASN A 80 -9.61 -12.76 -4.64
N ARG A 81 -9.29 -11.60 -5.18
CA ARG A 81 -10.22 -10.50 -5.49
C ARG A 81 -9.93 -9.96 -6.86
N GLU A 82 -10.98 -9.53 -7.52
CA GLU A 82 -10.92 -8.81 -8.79
C GLU A 82 -10.71 -7.32 -8.55
N TRP A 83 -9.82 -6.70 -9.35
CA TRP A 83 -9.42 -5.31 -9.26
C TRP A 83 -9.49 -4.67 -10.63
N ALA A 84 -10.06 -3.48 -10.69
CA ALA A 84 -10.00 -2.64 -11.89
C ALA A 84 -8.84 -1.65 -11.79
N TRP A 85 -8.09 -1.49 -12.87
CA TRP A 85 -7.01 -0.52 -12.96
C TRP A 85 -7.19 0.40 -14.15
N ARG A 86 -6.71 1.62 -14.00
CA ARG A 86 -6.64 2.61 -15.07
C ARG A 86 -5.31 3.33 -15.01
N ALA A 87 -4.58 3.38 -16.12
CA ALA A 87 -3.34 4.11 -16.26
C ALA A 87 -3.53 5.25 -17.27
N VAL A 88 -3.15 6.46 -16.88
CA VAL A 88 -3.18 7.66 -17.70
C VAL A 88 -1.75 8.14 -17.87
N VAL A 89 -1.28 8.19 -19.11
CA VAL A 89 0.04 8.71 -19.49
C VAL A 89 -0.11 10.14 -19.97
N SER A 90 0.69 11.04 -19.45
CA SER A 90 0.68 12.47 -19.79
C SER A 90 2.11 13.02 -19.93
N GLU A 91 2.29 14.04 -20.75
CA GLU A 91 3.55 14.76 -20.86
C GLU A 91 3.81 15.61 -19.62
N THR A 92 5.09 15.79 -19.26
CA THR A 92 5.49 16.60 -18.09
C THR A 92 5.99 17.99 -18.45
N GLY A 93 6.13 18.32 -19.74
CA GLY A 93 6.81 19.52 -20.22
C GLY A 93 8.35 19.41 -20.21
N VAL A 94 8.90 18.29 -19.78
CA VAL A 94 10.31 17.93 -19.90
C VAL A 94 10.44 16.91 -21.02
N GLU A 95 11.38 17.14 -21.94
CA GLU A 95 11.61 16.27 -23.07
C GLU A 95 11.91 14.83 -22.61
N ASN A 96 11.29 13.86 -23.25
CA ASN A 96 11.44 12.41 -22.95
C ASN A 96 11.09 11.99 -21.50
N LEU A 97 10.27 12.78 -20.81
CA LEU A 97 9.77 12.42 -19.46
C LEU A 97 8.25 12.43 -19.45
N PHE A 98 7.66 11.29 -19.17
CA PHE A 98 6.21 11.09 -19.11
C PHE A 98 5.76 10.83 -17.66
N ARG A 99 4.63 11.39 -17.31
CA ARG A 99 3.95 11.12 -16.06
C ARG A 99 2.91 10.03 -16.28
N VAL A 100 2.88 9.05 -15.41
CA VAL A 100 1.92 7.96 -15.41
C VAL A 100 1.15 7.97 -14.10
N ASP A 101 -0.16 8.19 -14.18
CA ASP A 101 -1.07 8.10 -13.03
C ASP A 101 -1.84 6.79 -13.12
N VAL A 102 -1.58 5.88 -12.17
CA VAL A 102 -2.28 4.60 -12.07
C VAL A 102 -3.28 4.66 -10.93
N THR A 103 -4.54 4.40 -11.24
CA THR A 103 -5.63 4.32 -10.27
C THR A 103 -6.15 2.90 -10.17
N ILE A 104 -6.38 2.45 -8.95
CA ILE A 104 -6.94 1.14 -8.65
C ILE A 104 -8.27 1.32 -7.94
N SER A 105 -9.27 0.57 -8.40
CA SER A 105 -10.63 0.59 -7.87
C SER A 105 -11.22 -0.82 -7.80
N GLU A 106 -12.40 -0.95 -7.25
CA GLU A 106 -13.21 -2.17 -7.43
C GLU A 106 -13.71 -2.32 -8.87
N PRO A 107 -14.09 -3.53 -9.29
CA PRO A 107 -14.76 -3.74 -10.57
C PRO A 107 -15.99 -2.82 -10.69
N GLY A 108 -16.08 -2.12 -11.82
CA GLY A 108 -17.11 -1.08 -12.02
C GLY A 108 -16.61 0.35 -11.79
N GLY A 109 -15.37 0.55 -11.28
CA GLY A 109 -14.70 1.84 -11.24
C GLY A 109 -14.83 2.63 -9.93
N GLU A 110 -15.69 2.22 -9.02
CA GLU A 110 -15.85 2.85 -7.68
C GLU A 110 -16.08 1.78 -6.60
N PRO A 111 -15.63 2.06 -5.35
CA PRO A 111 -14.85 3.22 -4.92
C PRO A 111 -13.38 3.18 -5.37
N LEU A 112 -12.79 4.37 -5.59
CA LEU A 112 -11.36 4.53 -5.85
C LEU A 112 -10.56 4.14 -4.59
N MET A 113 -9.74 3.10 -4.68
CA MET A 113 -8.97 2.60 -3.52
C MET A 113 -7.60 3.25 -3.40
N ARG A 114 -6.91 3.44 -4.52
CA ARG A 114 -5.56 4.01 -4.55
C ARG A 114 -5.27 4.70 -5.87
N ALA A 115 -4.52 5.80 -5.80
CA ALA A 115 -3.88 6.44 -6.94
C ALA A 115 -2.37 6.53 -6.66
N VAL A 116 -1.56 6.18 -7.65
CA VAL A 116 -0.10 6.25 -7.58
C VAL A 116 0.41 6.93 -8.85
N THR A 117 1.27 7.92 -8.67
CA THR A 117 1.94 8.61 -9.78
C THR A 117 3.36 8.08 -9.92
N GLY A 118 3.76 7.77 -11.14
CA GLY A 118 5.13 7.43 -11.51
C GLY A 118 5.61 8.28 -12.69
N PHE A 119 6.90 8.19 -12.97
CA PHE A 119 7.51 8.85 -14.13
C PHE A 119 8.29 7.82 -14.94
N ILE A 120 8.17 7.91 -16.25
CA ILE A 120 8.90 7.06 -17.21
C ILE A 120 9.72 7.98 -18.08
N GLY A 121 11.04 7.78 -18.07
CA GLY A 121 11.97 8.52 -18.91
C GLY A 121 12.33 7.80 -20.19
N GLU A 122 13.35 8.29 -20.87
CA GLU A 122 13.89 7.71 -22.07
C GLU A 122 14.32 6.25 -21.89
N PRO A 123 14.06 5.36 -22.87
CA PRO A 123 14.52 3.99 -22.83
C PRO A 123 16.04 3.90 -22.72
N VAL A 124 16.51 3.01 -21.87
CA VAL A 124 17.96 2.78 -21.70
C VAL A 124 18.44 1.81 -22.77
N PRO A 125 19.46 2.17 -23.59
CA PRO A 125 20.04 1.27 -24.57
C PRO A 125 20.55 -0.04 -23.94
N PRO A 126 20.45 -1.18 -24.63
CA PRO A 126 20.96 -2.44 -24.14
C PRO A 126 22.45 -2.34 -23.77
N GLY A 127 22.81 -2.81 -22.57
CA GLY A 127 24.17 -2.77 -22.06
C GLY A 127 24.59 -1.46 -21.40
N GLN A 128 23.76 -0.42 -21.41
CA GLN A 128 24.01 0.80 -20.68
C GLN A 128 23.12 0.88 -19.43
N SER A 129 23.72 1.24 -18.30
CA SER A 129 22.99 1.55 -17.07
C SER A 129 23.33 2.98 -16.68
N ASN A 130 22.33 3.87 -16.65
CA ASN A 130 22.49 5.23 -16.13
C ASN A 130 22.34 5.30 -14.61
N ARG A 131 22.32 4.16 -13.91
CA ARG A 131 22.31 4.10 -12.45
C ARG A 131 23.70 4.36 -11.92
N SER A 132 23.86 5.34 -11.03
CA SER A 132 25.16 5.69 -10.44
C SER A 132 25.84 4.53 -9.71
N TRP A 133 25.07 3.60 -9.13
CA TRP A 133 25.60 2.39 -8.47
C TRP A 133 25.93 1.24 -9.42
N GLY A 134 25.48 1.29 -10.67
CA GLY A 134 25.80 0.29 -11.70
C GLY A 134 26.98 0.66 -12.57
N ARG A 135 27.55 1.83 -12.34
CA ARG A 135 28.80 2.24 -12.99
C ARG A 135 29.93 1.52 -12.27
N SER A 136 30.49 0.47 -12.90
CA SER A 136 31.82 -0.02 -12.53
C SER A 136 32.79 1.16 -12.58
N PRO A 137 33.68 1.35 -11.61
CA PRO A 137 34.75 2.34 -11.77
C PRO A 137 35.50 1.96 -13.05
N GLU A 138 35.28 2.79 -14.07
CA GLU A 138 36.02 2.70 -15.31
C GLU A 138 37.49 2.76 -14.91
N SER A 139 38.22 1.69 -15.26
CA SER A 139 39.64 1.57 -15.04
C SER A 139 40.29 2.91 -15.43
N THR A 140 40.80 3.60 -14.43
CA THR A 140 41.68 4.75 -14.65
C THR A 140 42.81 4.25 -15.49
N GLU A 141 42.76 4.53 -16.80
CA GLU A 141 43.81 4.31 -17.72
C GLU A 141 45.04 5.02 -17.20
N ALA A 142 46.02 4.26 -16.75
CA ALA A 142 47.29 4.78 -16.27
C ALA A 142 47.89 5.66 -17.35
N PRO A 143 48.37 6.88 -17.03
CA PRO A 143 49.03 7.74 -18.02
C PRO A 143 50.26 7.01 -18.53
N GLY A 144 50.22 6.66 -19.83
CA GLY A 144 51.31 5.98 -20.49
C GLY A 144 52.62 6.71 -20.32
N GLU A 145 53.62 5.92 -19.90
CA GLU A 145 55.04 6.29 -19.99
C GLU A 145 55.35 6.73 -21.43
N ARG A 146 55.79 7.96 -21.54
CA ARG A 146 56.43 8.44 -22.75
C ARG A 146 57.95 8.27 -22.54
N GLU A 147 58.51 7.37 -23.30
CA GLU A 147 59.94 7.45 -23.66
C GLU A 147 60.19 8.56 -24.68
#